data_a341606417da05e46ac58f34cf20ed17
#
_entry.id   a341606417da05e46ac58f34cf20ed17
#
_cell.length_a   1.000
_cell.length_b   1.000
_cell.length_c   1.000
_cell.angle_alpha   90.00
_cell.angle_beta   90.00
_cell.angle_gamma   90.00
#
_symmetry.space_group_name_H-M   'P 1'
#
loop_
_entity.id
_entity.type
_entity.pdbx_description
1 polymer ?
#
loop_
_entity_poly.entity_id
_entity_poly.type
_entity_poly.pdbx_seq_one_letter_code
_entity_poly.pdbx_strand_id
1 'polypeptide(L)' 'MNIGEKLKELRIQRNLTQEELADRCELSKGFISQVERDLASPSIATLTDMLECLGSSLKEFF' A
#
# COMPACT_ATOMS: atom_id res chain seq x y z
N MET A 1 -7.66 13.51 2.96
CA MET A 1 -7.13 12.60 1.93
C MET A 1 -7.25 11.17 2.41
N ASN A 2 -7.74 10.31 1.57
CA ASN A 2 -7.93 8.91 1.92
C ASN A 2 -6.76 8.08 1.39
N ILE A 3 -5.75 7.89 2.23
CA ILE A 3 -4.52 7.19 1.85
C ILE A 3 -4.80 5.71 1.55
N GLY A 4 -5.63 5.08 2.36
CA GLY A 4 -5.94 3.65 2.17
C GLY A 4 -6.62 3.38 0.83
N GLU A 5 -7.57 4.21 0.45
CA GLU A 5 -8.25 4.06 -0.82
C GLU A 5 -7.32 4.30 -2.01
N LYS A 6 -6.44 5.29 -1.92
CA LYS A 6 -5.46 5.55 -2.97
C LYS A 6 -4.46 4.40 -3.12
N LEU A 7 -4.03 3.82 -2.01
CA LEU A 7 -3.14 2.65 -2.04
C LEU A 7 -3.84 1.46 -2.70
N LYS A 8 -5.10 1.23 -2.36
CA LYS A 8 -5.88 0.16 -2.96
C LYS A 8 -6.03 0.35 -4.47
N GLU A 9 -6.37 1.56 -4.90
CA GLU A 9 -6.49 1.87 -6.31
C GLU A 9 -5.19 1.62 -7.06
N LEU A 10 -4.08 2.07 -6.49
CA LEU A 10 -2.77 1.89 -7.11
C LEU A 10 -2.42 0.41 -7.19
N ARG A 11 -2.69 -0.36 -6.13
CA ARG A 11 -2.47 -1.80 -6.13
C ARG A 11 -3.24 -2.48 -7.27
N ILE A 12 -4.53 -2.13 -7.41
CA ILE A 12 -5.39 -2.70 -8.44
C ILE A 12 -4.88 -2.33 -9.84
N GLN A 13 -4.42 -1.09 -10.02
CA GLN A 13 -3.84 -0.65 -11.29
C GLN A 13 -2.60 -1.45 -11.66
N ARG A 14 -1.87 -1.96 -10.66
CA ARG A 14 -0.69 -2.78 -10.88
C ARG A 14 -1.03 -4.27 -11.00
N ASN A 15 -2.31 -4.63 -10.98
CA ASN A 15 -2.79 -6.01 -11.09
C ASN A 15 -2.27 -6.90 -9.96
N LEU A 16 -2.17 -6.35 -8.75
CA LEU A 16 -1.69 -7.09 -7.59
C LEU A 16 -2.84 -7.36 -6.62
N THR A 17 -2.86 -8.58 -6.06
CA THR A 17 -3.74 -8.87 -4.93
C THR A 17 -3.10 -8.32 -3.65
N GLN A 18 -3.89 -8.25 -2.58
CA GLN A 18 -3.35 -7.84 -1.27
C GLN A 18 -2.23 -8.77 -0.83
N GLU A 19 -2.41 -10.07 -1.06
CA GLU A 19 -1.40 -11.07 -0.70
C GLU A 19 -0.10 -10.88 -1.49
N GLU A 20 -0.21 -10.60 -2.79
CA GLU A 20 0.95 -10.37 -3.62
C GLU A 20 1.72 -9.11 -3.18
N LEU A 21 1.00 -8.04 -2.87
CA LEU A 21 1.65 -6.83 -2.37
C LEU A 21 2.32 -7.09 -1.02
N ALA A 22 1.64 -7.79 -0.13
CA ALA A 22 2.18 -8.11 1.19
C ALA A 22 3.49 -8.91 1.05
N ASP A 23 3.52 -9.89 0.16
CA ASP A 23 4.71 -10.68 -0.07
C ASP A 23 5.87 -9.83 -0.58
N ARG A 24 5.61 -8.90 -1.49
CA ARG A 24 6.64 -8.03 -2.04
C ARG A 24 7.20 -7.06 -1.00
N CYS A 25 6.37 -6.64 -0.06
CA CYS A 25 6.74 -5.67 0.97
C CYS A 25 7.20 -6.33 2.26
N GLU A 26 7.17 -7.65 2.33
CA GLU A 26 7.45 -8.39 3.56
C GLU A 26 6.51 -7.99 4.70
N LEU A 27 5.25 -7.74 4.35
CA LEU A 27 4.18 -7.39 5.29
C LEU A 27 3.11 -8.47 5.28
N SER A 28 2.20 -8.43 6.25
CA SER A 28 1.09 -9.38 6.27
C SER A 28 -0.07 -8.88 5.41
N LYS A 29 -0.82 -9.80 4.83
CA LYS A 29 -2.04 -9.49 4.11
C LYS A 29 -3.03 -8.74 5.00
N GLY A 30 -3.13 -9.14 6.28
CA GLY A 30 -4.01 -8.48 7.23
C GLY A 30 -3.65 -7.01 7.42
N PHE A 31 -2.36 -6.70 7.49
CA PHE A 31 -1.93 -5.32 7.60
C PHE A 31 -2.30 -4.51 6.36
N ILE A 32 -2.05 -5.06 5.17
CA ILE A 32 -2.44 -4.41 3.91
C ILE A 32 -3.94 -4.13 3.90
N SER A 33 -4.74 -5.12 4.28
CA SER A 33 -6.20 -4.96 4.34
C SER A 33 -6.60 -3.83 5.29
N GLN A 34 -5.99 -3.78 6.47
CA GLN A 34 -6.30 -2.74 7.46
C GLN A 34 -5.91 -1.35 6.98
N VAL A 35 -4.75 -1.23 6.33
CA VAL A 35 -4.30 0.05 5.78
C VAL A 35 -5.26 0.53 4.68
N GLU A 36 -5.65 -0.36 3.78
CA GLU A 36 -6.56 0.00 2.69
C GLU A 36 -7.95 0.39 3.17
N ARG A 37 -8.35 -0.09 4.34
CA ARG A 37 -9.64 0.24 4.95
C ARG A 37 -9.55 1.39 5.95
N ASP A 38 -8.39 2.03 6.04
CA ASP A 38 -8.10 3.12 6.99
C ASP A 38 -8.29 2.70 8.45
N LEU A 39 -8.09 1.42 8.74
CA LEU A 39 -8.13 0.89 10.11
C LEU A 39 -6.74 0.89 10.75
N ALA A 40 -5.69 1.09 9.96
CA ALA A 40 -4.32 1.22 10.42
C ALA A 40 -3.63 2.30 9.59
N SER A 41 -2.76 3.07 10.26
CA SER A 41 -1.96 4.11 9.57
C SER A 41 -0.52 3.63 9.49
N PRO A 42 0.04 3.47 8.29
CA PRO A 42 1.44 3.09 8.16
C PRO A 42 2.34 4.26 8.56
N SER A 43 3.53 3.94 9.07
CA SER A 43 4.57 4.96 9.26
C SER A 43 5.01 5.48 7.89
N ILE A 44 5.68 6.63 7.86
CA ILE A 44 6.22 7.16 6.59
C ILE A 44 7.19 6.16 5.96
N ALA A 45 8.02 5.50 6.77
CA ALA A 45 8.95 4.49 6.26
C ALA A 45 8.20 3.32 5.61
N THR A 46 7.16 2.81 6.28
CA THR A 46 6.36 1.70 5.74
C THR A 46 5.61 2.12 4.49
N LEU A 47 5.04 3.33 4.49
CA LEU A 47 4.35 3.85 3.31
C LEU A 47 5.29 3.97 2.12
N THR A 48 6.50 4.48 2.35
CA THR A 48 7.53 4.57 1.32
C THR A 48 7.84 3.19 0.73
N ASP A 49 8.03 2.20 1.59
CA ASP A 49 8.29 0.83 1.15
C ASP A 49 7.14 0.27 0.30
N MET A 50 5.91 0.49 0.74
CA MET A 50 4.73 0.04 0.00
C MET A 50 4.66 0.69 -1.38
N LEU A 51 4.92 1.99 -1.45
CA LEU A 51 4.91 2.70 -2.73
C LEU A 51 6.02 2.23 -3.66
N GLU A 52 7.21 1.97 -3.13
CA GLU A 52 8.30 1.39 -3.93
C GLU A 52 7.91 0.04 -4.50
N CYS A 53 7.26 -0.82 -3.70
CA CYS A 53 6.76 -2.11 -4.15
C CYS A 53 5.73 -1.97 -5.26
N LEU A 54 5.02 -0.85 -5.30
CA LEU A 54 4.02 -0.54 -6.31
C LEU A 54 4.58 0.24 -7.49
N GLY A 55 5.90 0.48 -7.49
CA GLY A 55 6.55 1.24 -8.56
C GLY A 55 6.23 2.73 -8.54
N SER A 56 6.00 3.29 -7.37
CA SER A 56 5.65 4.70 -7.20
C SER A 56 6.55 5.34 -6.14
N SER A 57 6.25 6.56 -5.75
CA SER A 57 6.98 7.29 -4.72
C SER A 57 6.01 8.21 -3.99
N LEU A 58 6.44 8.74 -2.83
CA LEU A 58 5.63 9.70 -2.09
C LEU A 58 5.29 10.91 -2.94
N LYS A 59 6.23 11.37 -3.76
CA LYS A 59 6.03 12.52 -4.62
C LYS A 59 4.92 12.28 -5.64
N GLU A 60 4.91 11.10 -6.26
CA GLU A 60 3.90 10.74 -7.24
C GLU A 60 2.55 10.46 -6.58
N PHE A 61 2.57 9.92 -5.37
CA PHE A 61 1.37 9.53 -4.65
C PHE A 61 0.59 10.75 -4.15
N PHE A 62 1.27 11.77 -3.70
CA PHE A 62 0.69 13.03 -3.25
C PHE A 62 0.91 14.12 -4.30
#